data_a1f9b60daf1d7b5bb16071889a8d9ed4
#
_entry.id   a1f9b60daf1d7b5bb16071889a8d9ed4
#
_cell.length_a   1.000
_cell.length_b   1.000
_cell.length_c   1.000
_cell.angle_alpha   90.00
_cell.angle_beta   90.00
_cell.angle_gamma   90.00
#
_symmetry.space_group_name_H-M   'P 1'
#
loop_
_entity.id
_entity.type
_entity.pdbx_description
1 polymer ?
#
loop_
_entity_poly.entity_id
_entity_poly.type
_entity_poly.pdbx_seq_one_letter_code
_entity_poly.pdbx_strand_id
1 'polypeptide(L)'
;MPSVKIQEVTSTEKTLRIAAHSHITGLGLDPITGKVASNEAGGLVGQESAREAAGVVVDLIKSKKMAGRALLLAGPPGTGKTAISLAISQELGKKVPFCPMVGSEVYSSEVKKTEILMENFRRSIGIRIKEQKEVYEGVVIQLTPEEAEDELSTNYGSKVIKHVLIGLKTTKGTKTLSGAVKRVGRSDEYIAEHDLEAEEYVPIPKGDVHKKKEVIQDVTLHDLDVANARPQGGHDMFSIMNSMMKPKKTEITEKLRTEVNRIVNKYIDQGVAELVPGSFGVYSCSNCHFATNRANCKIRGTEIVSPHGIPVDLLDRLLIIKTSLYRLNEIVQIIALRAKTEGIQLAPGSLEKLGEIGDKTSLRYAVQLLTPANILSKTNGREEVTAEDIEEVHDMFFDAKTSAAHLSEHGSQYIDHEQ
;
A
#
# COMPACT_ATOMS: atom_id res chain seq x y z
N MET A 1 5.64 54.45 -0.09
CA MET A 1 5.55 53.21 0.73
C MET A 1 5.51 52.05 -0.23
N PRO A 2 6.44 51.10 -0.21
CA PRO A 2 6.41 49.97 -1.10
C PRO A 2 5.31 48.99 -0.65
N SER A 3 4.40 48.64 -1.55
CA SER A 3 3.36 47.64 -1.33
C SER A 3 4.02 46.29 -1.23
N VAL A 4 3.91 45.68 -0.05
CA VAL A 4 4.30 44.27 0.15
C VAL A 4 3.29 43.39 -0.62
N LYS A 5 3.71 42.81 -1.74
CA LYS A 5 2.94 41.74 -2.40
C LYS A 5 3.08 40.49 -1.55
N ILE A 6 2.00 40.11 -0.90
CA ILE A 6 1.87 38.79 -0.26
C ILE A 6 1.79 37.78 -1.40
N GLN A 7 2.84 36.99 -1.58
CA GLN A 7 2.74 35.80 -2.42
C GLN A 7 1.88 34.76 -1.65
N GLU A 8 0.72 34.42 -2.20
CA GLU A 8 -0.02 33.27 -1.75
C GLU A 8 0.88 32.05 -1.89
N VAL A 9 1.19 31.43 -0.77
CA VAL A 9 1.82 30.11 -0.75
C VAL A 9 0.75 29.12 -1.18
N THR A 10 0.74 28.76 -2.46
CA THR A 10 -0.06 27.64 -2.93
C THR A 10 0.26 26.42 -2.06
N SER A 11 -0.78 25.89 -1.42
CA SER A 11 -0.66 24.67 -0.62
C SER A 11 0.03 23.63 -1.51
N THR A 12 1.11 23.06 -1.01
CA THR A 12 1.75 21.91 -1.65
C THR A 12 0.72 20.77 -1.56
N GLU A 13 -0.14 20.65 -2.57
CA GLU A 13 -0.92 19.45 -2.76
C GLU A 13 0.09 18.30 -2.75
N LYS A 14 -0.05 17.42 -1.77
CA LYS A 14 0.69 16.17 -1.76
C LYS A 14 0.25 15.43 -3.01
N THR A 15 1.02 15.58 -4.09
CA THR A 15 0.83 14.78 -5.29
C THR A 15 0.91 13.33 -4.84
N LEU A 16 -0.24 12.68 -4.75
CA LEU A 16 -0.35 11.28 -4.37
C LEU A 16 0.50 10.50 -5.37
N ARG A 17 1.57 9.89 -4.89
CA ARG A 17 2.44 9.07 -5.72
C ARG A 17 1.61 7.95 -6.33
N ILE A 18 1.39 8.01 -7.64
CA ILE A 18 0.64 6.98 -8.36
C ILE A 18 1.46 5.69 -8.33
N ALA A 19 0.99 4.71 -7.58
CA ALA A 19 1.64 3.40 -7.52
C ALA A 19 1.49 2.67 -8.87
N ALA A 20 2.44 1.81 -9.18
CA ALA A 20 2.52 1.10 -10.48
C ALA A 20 1.24 0.34 -10.86
N HIS A 21 0.42 -0.07 -9.89
CA HIS A 21 -0.77 -0.89 -10.09
C HIS A 21 -2.02 -0.34 -9.40
N SER A 22 -2.12 0.99 -9.21
CA SER A 22 -3.26 1.65 -8.54
C SER A 22 -4.59 1.51 -9.30
N HIS A 23 -4.54 1.26 -10.61
CA HIS A 23 -5.70 1.09 -11.48
C HIS A 23 -6.40 -0.28 -11.34
N ILE A 24 -5.79 -1.23 -10.65
CA ILE A 24 -6.33 -2.58 -10.50
C ILE A 24 -7.40 -2.57 -9.41
N THR A 25 -8.60 -3.01 -9.76
CA THR A 25 -9.75 -3.08 -8.84
C THR A 25 -10.19 -4.50 -8.52
N GLY A 26 -9.75 -5.48 -9.31
CA GLY A 26 -10.08 -6.89 -9.14
C GLY A 26 -9.65 -7.74 -10.33
N LEU A 27 -10.06 -9.01 -10.34
CA LEU A 27 -9.75 -9.94 -11.43
C LEU A 27 -10.62 -9.72 -12.68
N GLY A 28 -11.73 -8.97 -12.55
CA GLY A 28 -12.66 -8.73 -13.66
C GLY A 28 -13.35 -9.98 -14.18
N LEU A 29 -13.72 -10.88 -13.27
CA LEU A 29 -14.45 -12.11 -13.55
C LEU A 29 -15.95 -11.88 -13.38
N ASP A 30 -16.75 -12.57 -14.16
CA ASP A 30 -18.19 -12.65 -13.95
C ASP A 30 -18.49 -13.49 -12.69
N PRO A 31 -19.21 -12.94 -11.71
CA PRO A 31 -19.48 -13.63 -10.45
C PRO A 31 -20.31 -14.93 -10.59
N ILE A 32 -21.03 -15.09 -11.71
CA ILE A 32 -21.88 -16.27 -11.95
C ILE A 32 -21.09 -17.37 -12.64
N THR A 33 -20.37 -17.03 -13.71
CA THR A 33 -19.70 -18.03 -14.57
C THR A 33 -18.24 -18.27 -14.17
N GLY A 34 -17.64 -17.36 -13.37
CA GLY A 34 -16.21 -17.40 -13.02
C GLY A 34 -15.28 -17.14 -14.21
N LYS A 35 -15.84 -16.85 -15.39
CA LYS A 35 -15.07 -16.54 -16.60
C LYS A 35 -14.77 -15.05 -16.69
N VAL A 36 -13.79 -14.71 -17.51
CA VAL A 36 -13.43 -13.31 -17.77
C VAL A 36 -14.61 -12.59 -18.44
N ALA A 37 -15.12 -11.52 -17.82
CA ALA A 37 -16.27 -10.78 -18.30
C ALA A 37 -15.99 -10.05 -19.62
N SER A 38 -14.79 -9.48 -19.76
CA SER A 38 -14.28 -8.86 -20.97
C SER A 38 -12.77 -8.88 -20.99
N ASN A 39 -12.15 -8.71 -22.16
CA ASN A 39 -10.69 -8.66 -22.28
C ASN A 39 -10.09 -7.55 -21.39
N GLU A 40 -10.80 -6.43 -21.26
CA GLU A 40 -10.46 -5.34 -20.35
C GLU A 40 -11.49 -5.28 -19.22
N ALA A 41 -11.18 -5.85 -18.05
CA ALA A 41 -12.03 -5.80 -16.88
C ALA A 41 -11.21 -5.79 -15.59
N GLY A 42 -11.69 -5.04 -14.59
CA GLY A 42 -11.02 -4.93 -13.29
C GLY A 42 -9.65 -4.21 -13.33
N GLY A 43 -9.34 -3.47 -14.41
CA GLY A 43 -8.04 -2.83 -14.62
C GLY A 43 -6.96 -3.79 -15.12
N LEU A 44 -7.33 -5.01 -15.51
CA LEU A 44 -6.45 -5.99 -16.14
C LEU A 44 -6.83 -6.17 -17.60
N VAL A 45 -5.83 -6.41 -18.46
CA VAL A 45 -6.01 -6.69 -19.89
C VAL A 45 -5.46 -8.07 -20.20
N GLY A 46 -6.17 -8.84 -21.01
CA GLY A 46 -5.75 -10.18 -21.42
C GLY A 46 -5.58 -11.17 -20.27
N GLN A 47 -4.67 -12.15 -20.44
CA GLN A 47 -4.35 -13.18 -19.45
C GLN A 47 -5.57 -13.98 -18.97
N GLU A 48 -6.53 -14.27 -19.86
CA GLU A 48 -7.82 -14.87 -19.51
C GLU A 48 -7.68 -16.12 -18.64
N SER A 49 -6.89 -17.09 -19.08
CA SER A 49 -6.69 -18.36 -18.36
C SER A 49 -6.04 -18.16 -16.99
N ALA A 50 -5.11 -17.21 -16.86
CA ALA A 50 -4.46 -16.90 -15.60
C ALA A 50 -5.42 -16.19 -14.63
N ARG A 51 -6.30 -15.32 -15.13
CA ARG A 51 -7.33 -14.62 -14.34
C ARG A 51 -8.39 -15.61 -13.85
N GLU A 52 -8.87 -16.51 -14.71
CA GLU A 52 -9.82 -17.57 -14.32
C GLU A 52 -9.23 -18.51 -13.26
N ALA A 53 -7.99 -18.98 -13.46
CA ALA A 53 -7.30 -19.77 -12.47
C ALA A 53 -7.11 -19.03 -11.13
N ALA A 54 -6.82 -17.72 -11.18
CA ALA A 54 -6.73 -16.89 -9.99
C ALA A 54 -8.09 -16.76 -9.28
N GLY A 55 -9.20 -16.70 -10.01
CA GLY A 55 -10.56 -16.70 -9.46
C GLY A 55 -10.85 -17.97 -8.66
N VAL A 56 -10.50 -19.12 -9.21
CA VAL A 56 -10.63 -20.40 -8.49
C VAL A 56 -9.81 -20.39 -7.18
N VAL A 57 -8.60 -19.80 -7.22
CA VAL A 57 -7.79 -19.66 -6.00
C VAL A 57 -8.48 -18.75 -4.97
N VAL A 58 -9.08 -17.65 -5.40
CA VAL A 58 -9.86 -16.77 -4.50
C VAL A 58 -11.00 -17.53 -3.83
N ASP A 59 -11.72 -18.37 -4.57
CA ASP A 59 -12.81 -19.18 -4.01
C ASP A 59 -12.30 -20.26 -3.05
N LEU A 60 -11.14 -20.86 -3.32
CA LEU A 60 -10.48 -21.79 -2.40
C LEU A 60 -10.07 -21.08 -1.10
N ILE A 61 -9.59 -19.84 -1.18
CA ILE A 61 -9.24 -19.04 0.00
C ILE A 61 -10.50 -18.70 0.80
N LYS A 62 -11.55 -18.18 0.14
CA LYS A 62 -12.83 -17.84 0.78
C LYS A 62 -13.47 -19.06 1.45
N SER A 63 -13.35 -20.24 0.84
CA SER A 63 -13.84 -21.50 1.41
C SER A 63 -12.91 -22.12 2.45
N LYS A 64 -11.79 -21.49 2.82
CA LYS A 64 -10.76 -21.98 3.77
C LYS A 64 -10.14 -23.32 3.39
N LYS A 65 -10.14 -23.68 2.10
CA LYS A 65 -9.58 -24.94 1.57
C LYS A 65 -8.16 -24.81 1.04
N MET A 66 -7.53 -23.63 1.18
CA MET A 66 -6.19 -23.36 0.68
C MET A 66 -5.07 -23.71 1.68
N ALA A 67 -5.41 -24.21 2.87
CA ALA A 67 -4.46 -24.51 3.94
C ALA A 67 -3.33 -25.46 3.46
N GLY A 68 -2.08 -25.10 3.74
CA GLY A 68 -0.90 -25.89 3.36
C GLY A 68 -0.48 -25.79 1.89
N ARG A 69 -1.14 -24.98 1.09
CA ARG A 69 -0.79 -24.73 -0.32
C ARG A 69 -0.46 -23.25 -0.53
N ALA A 70 0.37 -22.99 -1.52
CA ALA A 70 0.65 -21.62 -1.94
C ALA A 70 0.48 -21.48 -3.45
N LEU A 71 0.41 -20.25 -3.94
CA LEU A 71 0.25 -19.94 -5.35
C LEU A 71 1.59 -19.53 -5.96
N LEU A 72 1.93 -20.07 -7.13
CA LEU A 72 3.08 -19.65 -7.92
C LEU A 72 2.63 -19.09 -9.26
N LEU A 73 2.88 -17.80 -9.49
CA LEU A 73 2.70 -17.15 -10.78
C LEU A 73 4.00 -17.25 -11.58
N ALA A 74 4.01 -18.09 -12.62
CA ALA A 74 5.18 -18.37 -13.43
C ALA A 74 5.02 -17.82 -14.86
N GLY A 75 6.05 -17.18 -15.39
CA GLY A 75 6.05 -16.70 -16.78
C GLY A 75 7.10 -15.63 -17.05
N PRO A 76 7.22 -15.18 -18.31
CA PRO A 76 8.19 -14.17 -18.73
C PRO A 76 8.07 -12.84 -17.95
N PRO A 77 9.10 -12.01 -17.89
CA PRO A 77 9.00 -10.67 -17.32
C PRO A 77 7.98 -9.81 -18.09
N GLY A 78 7.27 -8.91 -17.39
CA GLY A 78 6.31 -8.01 -18.02
C GLY A 78 4.93 -8.61 -18.31
N THR A 79 4.61 -9.84 -17.85
CA THR A 79 3.32 -10.52 -18.10
C THR A 79 2.26 -10.30 -17.01
N GLY A 80 2.39 -9.27 -16.18
CA GLY A 80 1.36 -8.88 -15.21
C GLY A 80 1.26 -9.78 -13.96
N LYS A 81 2.27 -10.59 -13.63
CA LYS A 81 2.22 -11.47 -12.43
C LYS A 81 1.92 -10.74 -11.13
N THR A 82 2.60 -9.63 -10.89
CA THR A 82 2.37 -8.78 -9.70
C THR A 82 0.99 -8.15 -9.75
N ALA A 83 0.52 -7.75 -10.93
CA ALA A 83 -0.81 -7.20 -11.15
C ALA A 83 -1.91 -8.21 -10.79
N ILE A 84 -1.77 -9.46 -11.22
CA ILE A 84 -2.70 -10.56 -10.89
C ILE A 84 -2.67 -10.84 -9.37
N SER A 85 -1.50 -10.84 -8.74
CA SER A 85 -1.40 -11.04 -7.29
C SER A 85 -2.12 -9.94 -6.50
N LEU A 86 -2.00 -8.68 -6.94
CA LEU A 86 -2.72 -7.56 -6.36
C LEU A 86 -4.22 -7.68 -6.61
N ALA A 87 -4.64 -8.09 -7.81
CA ALA A 87 -6.04 -8.30 -8.14
C ALA A 87 -6.69 -9.40 -7.26
N ILE A 88 -5.97 -10.50 -7.00
CA ILE A 88 -6.41 -11.52 -6.04
C ILE A 88 -6.66 -10.90 -4.65
N SER A 89 -5.73 -10.07 -4.18
CA SER A 89 -5.88 -9.40 -2.88
C SER A 89 -7.09 -8.46 -2.85
N GLN A 90 -7.33 -7.70 -3.91
CA GLN A 90 -8.50 -6.81 -4.02
C GLN A 90 -9.83 -7.60 -4.05
N GLU A 91 -9.85 -8.75 -4.71
CA GLU A 91 -11.02 -9.64 -4.78
C GLU A 91 -11.33 -10.32 -3.44
N LEU A 92 -10.33 -10.55 -2.61
CA LEU A 92 -10.51 -11.04 -1.24
C LEU A 92 -11.15 -10.00 -0.33
N GLY A 93 -11.01 -8.71 -0.65
CA GLY A 93 -11.64 -7.60 0.03
C GLY A 93 -10.68 -6.47 0.39
N LYS A 94 -11.18 -5.23 0.38
CA LYS A 94 -10.39 -4.01 0.66
C LYS A 94 -9.78 -3.98 2.07
N LYS A 95 -10.31 -4.77 3.00
CA LYS A 95 -9.85 -4.85 4.40
C LYS A 95 -8.83 -5.96 4.65
N VAL A 96 -8.52 -6.75 3.63
CA VAL A 96 -7.53 -7.83 3.71
C VAL A 96 -6.13 -7.23 3.54
N PRO A 97 -5.24 -7.34 4.53
CA PRO A 97 -3.91 -6.78 4.41
C PRO A 97 -3.12 -7.51 3.33
N PHE A 98 -2.49 -6.74 2.44
CA PHE A 98 -1.60 -7.23 1.40
C PHE A 98 -0.18 -6.72 1.66
N CYS A 99 0.77 -7.63 1.81
CA CYS A 99 2.16 -7.30 2.04
C CYS A 99 3.02 -7.79 0.86
N PRO A 100 3.34 -6.92 -0.13
CA PRO A 100 4.30 -7.25 -1.18
C PRO A 100 5.71 -7.22 -0.61
N MET A 101 6.54 -8.20 -0.99
CA MET A 101 7.95 -8.26 -0.63
C MET A 101 8.80 -8.62 -1.85
N VAL A 102 9.93 -7.98 -1.99
CA VAL A 102 10.93 -8.31 -3.02
C VAL A 102 12.01 -9.20 -2.40
N GLY A 103 12.44 -10.23 -3.14
CA GLY A 103 13.45 -11.17 -2.63
C GLY A 103 14.78 -10.53 -2.20
N SER A 104 15.13 -9.36 -2.78
CA SER A 104 16.31 -8.59 -2.39
C SER A 104 16.20 -7.99 -0.98
N GLU A 105 14.99 -7.67 -0.51
CA GLU A 105 14.76 -7.09 0.82
C GLU A 105 15.12 -8.07 1.95
N VAL A 106 15.07 -9.39 1.67
CA VAL A 106 15.44 -10.42 2.63
C VAL A 106 16.95 -10.47 2.88
N TYR A 107 17.74 -9.95 1.93
CA TYR A 107 19.21 -9.93 2.02
C TYR A 107 19.69 -8.58 2.58
N SER A 108 19.48 -8.38 3.88
CA SER A 108 20.04 -7.26 4.62
C SER A 108 21.34 -7.69 5.34
N SER A 109 22.32 -6.80 5.41
CA SER A 109 23.53 -6.99 6.24
C SER A 109 23.27 -6.71 7.73
N GLU A 110 22.22 -5.95 8.05
CA GLU A 110 21.95 -5.47 9.40
C GLU A 110 20.98 -6.37 10.17
N VAL A 111 20.02 -6.99 9.49
CA VAL A 111 18.94 -7.76 10.11
C VAL A 111 18.95 -9.20 9.61
N LYS A 112 18.71 -10.15 10.51
CA LYS A 112 18.61 -11.57 10.15
C LYS A 112 17.46 -11.81 9.17
N LYS A 113 17.69 -12.68 8.17
CA LYS A 113 16.68 -13.04 7.15
C LYS A 113 15.37 -13.54 7.75
N THR A 114 15.46 -14.32 8.84
CA THR A 114 14.31 -14.84 9.57
C THR A 114 13.48 -13.74 10.21
N GLU A 115 14.13 -12.67 10.68
CA GLU A 115 13.46 -11.53 11.29
C GLU A 115 12.66 -10.74 10.26
N ILE A 116 13.26 -10.44 9.11
CA ILE A 116 12.59 -9.74 8.01
C ILE A 116 11.37 -10.55 7.53
N LEU A 117 11.51 -11.86 7.39
CA LEU A 117 10.40 -12.74 7.01
C LEU A 117 9.30 -12.72 8.07
N MET A 118 9.64 -12.84 9.35
CA MET A 118 8.69 -12.81 10.45
C MET A 118 7.92 -11.48 10.51
N GLU A 119 8.61 -10.36 10.36
CA GLU A 119 8.01 -9.03 10.31
C GLU A 119 6.97 -8.93 9.17
N ASN A 120 7.35 -9.36 7.97
CA ASN A 120 6.45 -9.32 6.82
C ASN A 120 5.26 -10.27 6.96
N PHE A 121 5.46 -11.47 7.54
CA PHE A 121 4.33 -12.36 7.85
C PHE A 121 3.35 -11.71 8.83
N ARG A 122 3.85 -11.07 9.87
CA ARG A 122 3.00 -10.40 10.86
C ARG A 122 2.29 -9.17 10.30
N ARG A 123 2.87 -8.51 9.30
CA ARG A 123 2.20 -7.44 8.51
C ARG A 123 1.07 -7.97 7.64
N SER A 124 1.17 -9.21 7.18
CA SER A 124 0.13 -9.83 6.36
C SER A 124 -1.03 -10.43 7.15
N ILE A 125 -0.94 -10.48 8.48
CA ILE A 125 -2.01 -10.99 9.34
C ILE A 125 -2.76 -9.81 9.95
N GLY A 126 -4.03 -9.65 9.55
CA GLY A 126 -4.92 -8.63 10.08
C GLY A 126 -5.69 -9.12 11.29
N ILE A 127 -5.99 -8.20 12.18
CA ILE A 127 -6.85 -8.40 13.33
C ILE A 127 -7.91 -7.31 13.30
N ARG A 128 -9.16 -7.71 13.32
CA ARG A 128 -10.30 -6.82 13.47
C ARG A 128 -10.73 -6.81 14.91
N ILE A 129 -10.54 -5.68 15.59
CA ILE A 129 -10.93 -5.49 16.98
C ILE A 129 -12.25 -4.74 17.00
N LYS A 130 -13.25 -5.32 17.67
CA LYS A 130 -14.59 -4.73 17.89
C LYS A 130 -14.67 -4.27 19.33
N GLU A 131 -14.55 -2.97 19.56
CA GLU A 131 -14.69 -2.37 20.89
C GLU A 131 -15.98 -1.56 20.99
N GLN A 132 -16.73 -1.76 22.04
CA GLN A 132 -17.81 -0.85 22.40
C GLN A 132 -17.22 0.32 23.16
N LYS A 133 -17.17 1.49 22.51
CA LYS A 133 -16.71 2.73 23.13
C LYS A 133 -17.87 3.63 23.47
N GLU A 134 -17.77 4.27 24.62
CA GLU A 134 -18.68 5.34 24.99
C GLU A 134 -18.24 6.61 24.27
N VAL A 135 -19.12 7.14 23.44
CA VAL A 135 -18.89 8.33 22.63
C VAL A 135 -19.83 9.43 23.09
N TYR A 136 -19.31 10.62 23.26
CA TYR A 136 -20.06 11.81 23.57
C TYR A 136 -20.12 12.70 22.33
N GLU A 137 -21.31 12.87 21.77
CA GLU A 137 -21.54 13.66 20.57
C GLU A 137 -22.49 14.82 20.89
N GLY A 138 -22.15 16.01 20.43
CA GLY A 138 -22.99 17.19 20.65
C GLY A 138 -22.32 18.45 20.11
N VAL A 139 -23.09 19.54 20.03
CA VAL A 139 -22.56 20.85 19.74
C VAL A 139 -21.85 21.36 20.99
N VAL A 140 -20.61 21.84 20.86
CA VAL A 140 -19.86 22.41 21.99
C VAL A 140 -20.43 23.80 22.30
N ILE A 141 -21.02 23.93 23.49
CA ILE A 141 -21.57 25.20 23.98
C ILE A 141 -20.65 25.87 24.98
N GLN A 142 -19.76 25.12 25.62
CA GLN A 142 -18.82 25.64 26.60
C GLN A 142 -17.50 24.91 26.49
N LEU A 143 -16.41 25.65 26.46
CA LEU A 143 -15.06 25.15 26.52
C LEU A 143 -14.27 26.00 27.51
N THR A 144 -14.06 25.46 28.71
CA THR A 144 -13.33 26.19 29.77
C THR A 144 -12.08 25.40 30.13
N PRO A 145 -10.88 25.89 29.82
CA PRO A 145 -9.64 25.27 30.26
C PRO A 145 -9.43 25.51 31.75
N GLU A 146 -9.13 24.47 32.49
CA GLU A 146 -8.67 24.56 33.88
C GLU A 146 -7.14 24.61 33.91
N GLU A 147 -6.60 25.77 34.28
CA GLU A 147 -5.18 25.98 34.43
C GLU A 147 -4.72 25.44 35.78
N ALA A 148 -3.64 24.67 35.80
CA ALA A 148 -2.97 24.25 37.03
C ALA A 148 -1.52 24.76 37.00
N GLU A 149 -1.05 25.22 38.14
CA GLU A 149 0.33 25.61 38.33
C GLU A 149 1.23 24.36 38.30
N ASP A 150 2.27 24.39 37.50
CA ASP A 150 3.21 23.25 37.39
C ASP A 150 4.23 23.37 38.52
N GLU A 151 4.09 22.53 39.56
CA GLU A 151 4.97 22.52 40.74
C GLU A 151 6.44 22.14 40.40
N LEU A 152 6.70 21.70 39.18
CA LEU A 152 8.03 21.23 38.72
C LEU A 152 8.78 22.18 37.79
N SER A 153 8.18 23.29 37.36
CA SER A 153 8.87 24.21 36.47
C SER A 153 9.57 25.33 37.26
N THR A 154 10.89 25.33 37.18
CA THR A 154 11.77 26.42 37.69
C THR A 154 11.57 27.76 36.98
N ASN A 155 10.66 27.87 36.02
CA ASN A 155 10.31 29.11 35.37
C ASN A 155 8.97 29.65 35.89
N TYR A 156 9.07 30.72 36.60
CA TYR A 156 7.96 31.51 37.17
C TYR A 156 6.90 31.78 36.09
N GLY A 157 5.72 31.14 36.23
CA GLY A 157 4.50 31.54 35.51
C GLY A 157 4.07 30.70 34.31
N SER A 158 4.61 29.52 34.04
CA SER A 158 4.06 28.66 33.00
C SER A 158 2.83 27.89 33.52
N LYS A 159 1.64 28.37 33.15
CA LYS A 159 0.39 27.68 33.40
C LYS A 159 0.21 26.54 32.40
N VAL A 160 0.01 25.33 32.87
CA VAL A 160 -0.27 24.15 32.05
C VAL A 160 -1.74 23.78 32.17
N ILE A 161 -2.42 23.63 31.05
CA ILE A 161 -3.81 23.18 31.00
C ILE A 161 -3.82 21.68 31.30
N LYS A 162 -4.31 21.30 32.48
CA LYS A 162 -4.46 19.89 32.89
C LYS A 162 -5.80 19.28 32.52
N HIS A 163 -6.86 20.05 32.68
CA HIS A 163 -8.23 19.60 32.40
C HIS A 163 -8.99 20.64 31.58
N VAL A 164 -9.95 20.18 30.81
CA VAL A 164 -10.86 21.04 30.04
C VAL A 164 -12.28 20.64 30.36
N LEU A 165 -13.11 21.63 30.73
CA LEU A 165 -14.56 21.46 30.87
C LEU A 165 -15.21 21.72 29.51
N ILE A 166 -15.87 20.70 28.96
CA ILE A 166 -16.55 20.77 27.66
C ILE A 166 -18.04 20.58 27.90
N GLY A 167 -18.84 21.57 27.58
CA GLY A 167 -20.32 21.48 27.57
C GLY A 167 -20.81 21.05 26.20
N LEU A 168 -21.47 19.90 26.09
CA LEU A 168 -22.06 19.35 24.88
C LEU A 168 -23.57 19.44 24.90
N LYS A 169 -24.18 19.93 23.82
CA LYS A 169 -25.65 20.05 23.67
C LYS A 169 -26.14 19.21 22.49
N THR A 170 -27.25 18.50 22.75
CA THR A 170 -28.01 17.80 21.70
C THR A 170 -29.48 18.18 21.78
N THR A 171 -30.30 17.68 20.86
CA THR A 171 -31.77 17.91 20.89
C THR A 171 -32.44 17.38 22.14
N LYS A 172 -31.85 16.41 22.86
CA LYS A 172 -32.42 15.78 24.05
C LYS A 172 -31.85 16.33 25.36
N GLY A 173 -30.72 17.02 25.34
CA GLY A 173 -30.15 17.55 26.58
C GLY A 173 -28.75 18.10 26.44
N THR A 174 -28.22 18.58 27.55
CA THR A 174 -26.89 19.13 27.69
C THR A 174 -26.12 18.32 28.71
N LYS A 175 -24.85 18.02 28.45
CA LYS A 175 -23.98 17.32 29.39
C LYS A 175 -22.61 18.01 29.42
N THR A 176 -22.10 18.26 30.61
CA THR A 176 -20.76 18.79 30.84
C THR A 176 -19.81 17.65 31.15
N LEU A 177 -18.67 17.63 30.50
CA LEU A 177 -17.63 16.63 30.67
C LEU A 177 -16.37 17.34 31.15
N SER A 178 -15.67 16.74 32.12
CA SER A 178 -14.34 17.19 32.56
C SER A 178 -13.34 16.08 32.31
N GLY A 179 -12.21 16.42 31.76
CA GLY A 179 -11.16 15.43 31.52
C GLY A 179 -9.92 16.01 30.85
N ALA A 180 -8.87 15.20 30.81
CA ALA A 180 -7.66 15.51 30.08
C ALA A 180 -7.90 15.34 28.57
N VAL A 181 -7.73 16.40 27.80
CA VAL A 181 -7.92 16.37 26.36
C VAL A 181 -6.58 16.17 25.69
N LYS A 182 -6.39 15.02 25.04
CA LYS A 182 -5.18 14.73 24.24
C LYS A 182 -5.22 15.33 22.83
N ARG A 183 -6.42 15.47 22.27
CA ARG A 183 -6.62 15.95 20.91
C ARG A 183 -8.03 16.51 20.76
N VAL A 184 -8.13 17.68 20.18
CA VAL A 184 -9.40 18.28 19.75
C VAL A 184 -9.38 18.30 18.23
N GLY A 185 -10.47 17.84 17.62
CA GLY A 185 -10.66 17.84 16.18
C GLY A 185 -12.13 17.97 15.83
N ARG A 186 -12.42 18.42 14.61
CA ARG A 186 -13.78 18.41 14.07
C ARG A 186 -14.18 16.99 13.71
N SER A 187 -15.47 16.65 13.85
CA SER A 187 -15.99 15.38 13.35
C SER A 187 -16.18 15.47 11.83
N ASP A 188 -15.64 14.50 11.10
CA ASP A 188 -15.70 14.46 9.63
C ASP A 188 -17.14 14.37 9.08
N GLU A 189 -18.09 13.91 9.87
CA GLU A 189 -19.51 13.85 9.50
C GLU A 189 -20.16 15.25 9.32
N TYR A 190 -19.52 16.31 9.82
CA TYR A 190 -20.04 17.68 9.80
C TYR A 190 -19.19 18.65 8.99
N ILE A 191 -18.08 18.21 8.40
CA ILE A 191 -17.13 19.07 7.67
C ILE A 191 -17.51 19.19 6.18
N ALA A 192 -18.31 18.28 5.64
CA ALA A 192 -18.43 18.12 4.18
C ALA A 192 -19.19 19.25 3.47
N GLU A 193 -19.88 20.16 4.13
CA GLU A 193 -20.79 21.09 3.45
C GLU A 193 -20.72 22.58 3.88
N HIS A 194 -19.86 22.97 4.82
CA HIS A 194 -19.92 24.37 5.31
C HIS A 194 -18.55 25.06 5.33
N ASP A 195 -18.42 25.99 4.43
CA ASP A 195 -17.37 27.00 4.45
C ASP A 195 -17.53 27.90 5.69
N LEU A 196 -16.44 28.28 6.33
CA LEU A 196 -16.42 29.06 7.58
C LEU A 196 -17.09 30.45 7.47
N GLU A 197 -17.43 30.89 6.27
CA GLU A 197 -18.06 32.18 5.97
C GLU A 197 -19.57 32.09 5.66
N ALA A 198 -20.15 30.87 5.59
CA ALA A 198 -21.57 30.73 5.35
C ALA A 198 -22.32 30.79 6.69
N GLU A 199 -23.24 31.73 6.85
CA GLU A 199 -24.22 31.83 7.94
C GLU A 199 -25.29 30.71 7.87
N GLU A 200 -24.88 29.48 7.50
CA GLU A 200 -25.81 28.37 7.44
C GLU A 200 -25.95 27.70 8.80
N TYR A 201 -27.21 27.53 9.18
CA TYR A 201 -27.61 26.92 10.44
C TYR A 201 -27.28 25.43 10.46
N VAL A 202 -26.25 25.04 11.21
CA VAL A 202 -25.90 23.63 11.42
C VAL A 202 -26.91 22.99 12.38
N PRO A 203 -27.68 21.96 11.97
CA PRO A 203 -28.66 21.36 12.82
C PRO A 203 -28.00 20.66 14.02
N ILE A 204 -28.58 20.85 15.20
CA ILE A 204 -28.11 20.22 16.45
C ILE A 204 -28.23 18.68 16.29
N PRO A 205 -27.19 17.91 16.66
CA PRO A 205 -27.21 16.45 16.58
C PRO A 205 -28.42 15.85 17.32
N LYS A 206 -29.09 14.92 16.66
CA LYS A 206 -30.27 14.24 17.20
C LYS A 206 -29.85 13.11 18.15
N GLY A 207 -30.54 12.98 19.27
CA GLY A 207 -30.36 11.88 20.22
C GLY A 207 -29.65 12.30 21.51
N ASP A 208 -29.24 11.32 22.31
CA ASP A 208 -28.57 11.55 23.58
C ASP A 208 -27.11 11.93 23.38
N VAL A 209 -26.56 12.77 24.27
CA VAL A 209 -25.13 13.17 24.25
C VAL A 209 -24.21 11.96 24.41
N HIS A 210 -24.62 10.99 25.25
CA HIS A 210 -23.88 9.79 25.53
C HIS A 210 -24.43 8.62 24.70
N LYS A 211 -23.60 8.06 23.85
CA LYS A 211 -23.93 6.90 22.98
C LYS A 211 -22.89 5.82 23.14
N LYS A 212 -23.32 4.56 23.14
CA LYS A 212 -22.37 3.43 22.94
C LYS A 212 -22.26 3.17 21.46
N LYS A 213 -21.05 3.32 20.94
CA LYS A 213 -20.74 3.10 19.52
C LYS A 213 -19.76 1.93 19.42
N GLU A 214 -20.05 1.00 18.54
CA GLU A 214 -19.12 -0.07 18.22
C GLU A 214 -18.06 0.51 17.27
N VAL A 215 -16.82 0.54 17.73
CA VAL A 215 -15.67 1.00 16.93
C VAL A 215 -14.92 -0.23 16.45
N ILE A 216 -14.87 -0.38 15.12
CA ILE A 216 -14.14 -1.45 14.47
C ILE A 216 -12.79 -0.89 14.06
N GLN A 217 -11.70 -1.51 14.56
CA GLN A 217 -10.33 -1.18 14.19
C GLN A 217 -9.70 -2.37 13.47
N ASP A 218 -9.25 -2.16 12.25
CA ASP A 218 -8.46 -3.14 11.50
C ASP A 218 -6.98 -2.80 11.69
N VAL A 219 -6.22 -3.68 12.36
CA VAL A 219 -4.79 -3.53 12.65
C VAL A 219 -4.03 -4.79 12.23
N THR A 220 -2.74 -4.69 11.97
CA THR A 220 -1.91 -5.87 11.71
C THR A 220 -1.21 -6.33 12.99
N LEU A 221 -0.79 -7.61 13.03
CA LEU A 221 0.02 -8.12 14.15
C LEU A 221 1.31 -7.34 14.31
N HIS A 222 1.93 -6.91 13.22
CA HIS A 222 3.13 -6.10 13.24
C HIS A 222 2.90 -4.71 13.87
N ASP A 223 1.76 -4.07 13.58
CA ASP A 223 1.42 -2.77 14.19
C ASP A 223 1.29 -2.88 15.70
N LEU A 224 0.73 -4.01 16.20
CA LEU A 224 0.67 -4.30 17.62
C LEU A 224 2.06 -4.53 18.22
N ASP A 225 2.95 -5.23 17.51
CA ASP A 225 4.33 -5.43 17.96
C ASP A 225 5.06 -4.10 18.08
N VAL A 226 4.96 -3.23 17.07
CA VAL A 226 5.60 -1.91 17.04
C VAL A 226 5.02 -0.99 18.13
N ALA A 227 3.70 -1.01 18.33
CA ALA A 227 3.07 -0.22 19.36
C ALA A 227 3.53 -0.60 20.77
N ASN A 228 3.73 -1.91 21.01
CA ASN A 228 4.19 -2.42 22.30
C ASN A 228 5.73 -2.43 22.47
N ALA A 229 6.49 -2.35 21.37
CA ALA A 229 7.94 -2.26 21.40
C ALA A 229 8.45 -0.87 21.81
N ARG A 230 7.61 0.17 21.69
CA ARG A 230 7.96 1.51 22.15
C ARG A 230 7.93 1.52 23.67
N PRO A 231 9.02 1.90 24.37
CA PRO A 231 8.99 1.99 25.82
C PRO A 231 7.90 2.99 26.25
N GLN A 232 6.89 2.51 26.95
CA GLN A 232 5.92 3.34 27.67
C GLN A 232 6.65 3.91 28.89
N GLY A 233 7.40 4.94 28.73
CA GLY A 233 8.14 5.42 29.87
C GLY A 233 8.86 6.73 29.62
N GLY A 234 8.42 7.73 30.36
CA GLY A 234 9.20 8.87 30.72
C GLY A 234 9.23 9.99 29.67
N HIS A 235 8.60 11.06 30.04
CA HIS A 235 8.87 12.39 29.52
C HIS A 235 10.29 12.87 29.91
N ASP A 236 11.26 11.96 30.01
CA ASP A 236 12.63 12.30 30.29
C ASP A 236 13.27 12.90 29.04
N MET A 237 13.71 14.14 29.16
CA MET A 237 14.40 14.94 28.14
C MET A 237 15.57 14.17 27.52
N PHE A 238 16.20 13.25 28.26
CA PHE A 238 17.25 12.34 27.81
C PHE A 238 16.73 11.28 26.83
N SER A 239 15.51 10.80 26.99
CA SER A 239 14.86 9.84 26.09
C SER A 239 14.55 10.48 24.74
N ILE A 240 14.09 11.72 24.75
CA ILE A 240 13.79 12.50 23.53
C ILE A 240 15.08 12.82 22.77
N MET A 241 16.14 13.20 23.46
CA MET A 241 17.43 13.53 22.85
C MET A 241 18.14 12.29 22.27
N ASN A 242 18.02 11.13 22.92
CA ASN A 242 18.54 9.86 22.44
C ASN A 242 17.75 9.31 21.22
N SER A 243 16.46 9.60 21.15
CA SER A 243 15.60 9.26 20.00
C SER A 243 15.87 10.13 18.78
N MET A 244 16.35 11.37 18.96
CA MET A 244 16.75 12.27 17.89
C MET A 244 18.15 11.94 17.32
N MET A 245 19.05 11.39 18.13
CA MET A 245 20.44 11.15 17.72
C MET A 245 20.67 9.82 16.99
N LYS A 246 19.80 8.82 17.15
CA LYS A 246 19.81 7.57 16.35
C LYS A 246 18.40 7.03 16.26
N PRO A 247 17.78 6.95 15.08
CA PRO A 247 16.60 6.13 14.86
C PRO A 247 17.03 4.65 14.94
N LYS A 248 17.28 4.13 16.14
CA LYS A 248 17.39 2.69 16.34
C LYS A 248 16.02 2.10 16.03
N LYS A 249 15.95 1.28 14.98
CA LYS A 249 14.83 0.35 14.82
C LYS A 249 14.77 -0.43 16.14
N THR A 250 13.68 -0.28 16.87
CA THR A 250 13.47 -1.00 18.13
C THR A 250 13.41 -2.48 17.78
N GLU A 251 14.36 -3.27 18.23
CA GLU A 251 14.35 -4.72 18.00
C GLU A 251 13.14 -5.32 18.70
N ILE A 252 12.27 -5.93 17.92
CA ILE A 252 11.09 -6.64 18.41
C ILE A 252 11.55 -8.00 18.91
N THR A 253 11.62 -8.17 20.23
CA THR A 253 12.06 -9.43 20.83
C THR A 253 11.02 -10.53 20.66
N GLU A 254 11.47 -11.78 20.57
CA GLU A 254 10.58 -12.96 20.45
C GLU A 254 9.65 -13.10 21.68
N LYS A 255 10.12 -12.70 22.85
CA LYS A 255 9.31 -12.65 24.08
C LYS A 255 8.12 -11.70 23.95
N LEU A 256 8.33 -10.51 23.36
CA LEU A 256 7.27 -9.54 23.10
C LEU A 256 6.23 -10.11 22.14
N ARG A 257 6.68 -10.75 21.06
CA ARG A 257 5.77 -11.40 20.08
C ARG A 257 4.92 -12.49 20.71
N THR A 258 5.53 -13.29 21.58
CA THR A 258 4.81 -14.36 22.30
C THR A 258 3.74 -13.77 23.21
N GLU A 259 4.04 -12.67 23.92
CA GLU A 259 3.08 -12.01 24.78
C GLU A 259 1.94 -11.34 23.97
N VAL A 260 2.27 -10.67 22.86
CA VAL A 260 1.26 -10.11 21.94
C VAL A 260 0.35 -11.22 21.41
N ASN A 261 0.91 -12.36 20.99
CA ASN A 261 0.12 -13.49 20.52
C ASN A 261 -0.81 -14.02 21.61
N ARG A 262 -0.33 -14.11 22.86
CA ARG A 262 -1.13 -14.55 24.01
C ARG A 262 -2.33 -13.63 24.25
N ILE A 263 -2.11 -12.32 24.18
CA ILE A 263 -3.18 -11.31 24.37
C ILE A 263 -4.18 -11.37 23.21
N VAL A 264 -3.70 -11.47 21.98
CA VAL A 264 -4.55 -11.55 20.78
C VAL A 264 -5.42 -12.80 20.83
N ASN A 265 -4.86 -13.96 21.16
CA ASN A 265 -5.64 -15.20 21.31
C ASN A 265 -6.73 -15.04 22.38
N LYS A 266 -6.41 -14.40 23.51
CA LYS A 266 -7.40 -14.11 24.55
C LYS A 266 -8.53 -13.23 24.03
N TYR A 267 -8.26 -12.22 23.20
CA TYR A 267 -9.28 -11.37 22.60
C TYR A 267 -10.13 -12.12 21.57
N ILE A 268 -9.52 -13.05 20.81
CA ILE A 268 -10.26 -13.92 19.88
C ILE A 268 -11.20 -14.84 20.66
N ASP A 269 -10.72 -15.47 21.74
CA ASP A 269 -11.53 -16.36 22.60
C ASP A 269 -12.68 -15.62 23.26
N GLN A 270 -12.51 -14.35 23.59
CA GLN A 270 -13.54 -13.47 24.13
C GLN A 270 -14.52 -12.94 23.07
N GLY A 271 -14.28 -13.19 21.78
CA GLY A 271 -15.09 -12.68 20.68
C GLY A 271 -14.95 -11.17 20.41
N VAL A 272 -13.98 -10.51 21.06
CA VAL A 272 -13.68 -9.07 20.86
C VAL A 272 -12.83 -8.85 19.61
N ALA A 273 -12.02 -9.83 19.23
CA ALA A 273 -11.19 -9.76 18.05
C ALA A 273 -11.47 -10.89 17.08
N GLU A 274 -11.35 -10.60 15.80
CA GLU A 274 -11.48 -11.56 14.71
C GLU A 274 -10.21 -11.56 13.87
N LEU A 275 -9.67 -12.76 13.57
CA LEU A 275 -8.50 -12.89 12.71
C LEU A 275 -8.93 -12.71 11.26
N VAL A 276 -8.30 -11.76 10.57
CA VAL A 276 -8.45 -11.54 9.12
C VAL A 276 -7.21 -12.10 8.43
N PRO A 277 -7.31 -13.28 7.78
CA PRO A 277 -6.19 -13.84 7.05
C PRO A 277 -5.86 -12.93 5.87
N GLY A 278 -4.65 -12.40 5.87
CA GLY A 278 -4.16 -11.55 4.80
C GLY A 278 -3.52 -12.32 3.65
N SER A 279 -3.11 -11.59 2.64
CA SER A 279 -2.40 -12.10 1.47
C SER A 279 -0.95 -11.67 1.52
N PHE A 280 -0.03 -12.63 1.42
CA PHE A 280 1.39 -12.39 1.49
C PHE A 280 2.10 -12.76 0.19
N GLY A 281 2.91 -11.87 -0.32
CA GLY A 281 3.54 -11.98 -1.63
C GLY A 281 4.83 -12.79 -1.71
N VAL A 282 5.23 -13.67 -0.77
CA VAL A 282 6.43 -14.54 -0.94
C VAL A 282 6.45 -15.84 -0.12
N TYR A 283 6.14 -15.93 1.16
CA TYR A 283 6.25 -17.18 1.92
C TYR A 283 5.24 -17.32 3.07
N SER A 284 4.53 -18.42 3.07
CA SER A 284 3.87 -19.11 4.18
C SER A 284 3.07 -18.33 5.22
N CYS A 285 1.85 -18.07 4.89
CA CYS A 285 0.64 -18.11 5.73
C CYS A 285 -0.51 -18.47 4.81
N SER A 286 -1.72 -18.60 5.24
CA SER A 286 -2.84 -19.20 4.51
C SER A 286 -3.01 -18.81 3.03
N ASN A 287 -2.37 -17.73 2.55
CA ASN A 287 -2.53 -17.18 1.20
C ASN A 287 -1.20 -16.61 0.66
N CYS A 288 -0.20 -17.45 0.42
CA CYS A 288 1.07 -17.03 -0.15
C CYS A 288 1.04 -17.02 -1.66
N HIS A 289 1.49 -15.91 -2.25
CA HIS A 289 1.64 -15.76 -3.68
C HIS A 289 3.12 -15.55 -4.05
N PHE A 290 3.66 -16.45 -4.85
CA PHE A 290 4.99 -16.32 -5.41
C PHE A 290 4.90 -15.81 -6.85
N ALA A 291 5.82 -14.98 -7.26
CA ALA A 291 5.98 -14.61 -8.67
C ALA A 291 7.40 -14.90 -9.13
N THR A 292 7.55 -15.66 -10.20
CA THR A 292 8.85 -16.00 -10.78
C THR A 292 8.89 -15.76 -12.27
N ASN A 293 10.04 -15.36 -12.76
CA ASN A 293 10.36 -15.27 -14.18
C ASN A 293 11.52 -16.22 -14.57
N ARG A 294 11.94 -17.10 -13.65
CA ARG A 294 13.01 -18.06 -13.91
C ARG A 294 12.46 -19.29 -14.60
N ALA A 295 13.24 -19.82 -15.54
CA ALA A 295 13.02 -21.14 -16.15
C ALA A 295 13.71 -22.23 -15.32
N ASN A 296 14.26 -23.25 -15.97
CA ASN A 296 15.11 -24.23 -15.31
C ASN A 296 16.41 -23.59 -14.90
N CYS A 297 16.72 -23.60 -13.62
CA CYS A 297 17.96 -23.02 -13.09
C CYS A 297 18.42 -23.76 -11.84
N LYS A 298 19.69 -23.60 -11.48
CA LYS A 298 20.23 -24.18 -10.26
C LYS A 298 19.54 -23.60 -9.03
N ILE A 299 19.21 -24.46 -8.09
CA ILE A 299 18.75 -24.05 -6.76
C ILE A 299 19.91 -23.36 -6.06
N ARG A 300 19.66 -22.19 -5.51
CA ARG A 300 20.71 -21.36 -4.87
C ARG A 300 21.35 -22.12 -3.71
N GLY A 301 22.68 -22.24 -3.76
CA GLY A 301 23.47 -22.99 -2.78
C GLY A 301 23.60 -24.50 -3.04
N THR A 302 23.12 -24.98 -4.22
CA THR A 302 23.25 -26.38 -4.65
C THR A 302 23.60 -26.47 -6.12
N GLU A 303 24.10 -27.62 -6.58
CA GLU A 303 24.35 -27.91 -7.99
C GLU A 303 23.12 -28.49 -8.72
N ILE A 304 22.01 -28.66 -8.02
CA ILE A 304 20.79 -29.29 -8.55
C ILE A 304 20.02 -28.28 -9.41
N VAL A 305 19.72 -28.65 -10.65
CA VAL A 305 18.85 -27.90 -11.55
C VAL A 305 17.41 -28.28 -11.29
N SER A 306 16.55 -27.30 -11.08
CA SER A 306 15.11 -27.51 -10.85
C SER A 306 14.29 -26.48 -11.62
N PRO A 307 13.01 -26.79 -11.97
CA PRO A 307 12.08 -25.82 -12.51
C PRO A 307 11.95 -24.62 -11.57
N HIS A 308 12.03 -23.42 -12.14
CA HIS A 308 11.95 -22.15 -11.41
C HIS A 308 13.02 -21.94 -10.32
N GLY A 309 14.01 -22.84 -10.18
CA GLY A 309 15.01 -22.84 -9.10
C GLY A 309 14.42 -23.12 -7.72
N ILE A 310 13.31 -23.82 -7.67
CA ILE A 310 12.59 -24.20 -6.45
C ILE A 310 12.75 -25.72 -6.25
N PRO A 311 13.02 -26.23 -5.02
CA PRO A 311 13.07 -27.66 -4.75
C PRO A 311 11.74 -28.35 -5.12
N VAL A 312 11.82 -29.56 -5.67
CA VAL A 312 10.66 -30.32 -6.15
C VAL A 312 9.63 -30.54 -5.04
N ASP A 313 10.09 -30.87 -3.83
CA ASP A 313 9.22 -31.07 -2.66
C ASP A 313 8.36 -29.84 -2.32
N LEU A 314 8.87 -28.64 -2.63
CA LEU A 314 8.12 -27.40 -2.46
C LEU A 314 7.19 -27.16 -3.65
N LEU A 315 7.63 -27.49 -4.88
CA LEU A 315 6.80 -27.31 -6.08
C LEU A 315 5.51 -28.13 -6.02
N ASP A 316 5.55 -29.34 -5.45
CA ASP A 316 4.38 -30.20 -5.29
C ASP A 316 3.29 -29.61 -4.37
N ARG A 317 3.65 -28.63 -3.56
CA ARG A 317 2.74 -27.91 -2.67
C ARG A 317 2.22 -26.60 -3.26
N LEU A 318 2.65 -26.24 -4.48
CA LEU A 318 2.29 -24.99 -5.13
C LEU A 318 1.22 -25.20 -6.19
N LEU A 319 0.25 -24.31 -6.24
CA LEU A 319 -0.64 -24.16 -7.39
C LEU A 319 0.04 -23.23 -8.39
N ILE A 320 0.39 -23.75 -9.57
CA ILE A 320 1.16 -23.01 -10.56
C ILE A 320 0.22 -22.41 -11.60
N ILE A 321 0.18 -21.09 -11.69
CA ILE A 321 -0.52 -20.34 -12.74
C ILE A 321 0.51 -19.81 -13.74
N LYS A 322 0.34 -20.20 -15.00
CA LYS A 322 1.18 -19.74 -16.10
C LYS A 322 0.64 -18.43 -16.67
N THR A 323 1.53 -17.44 -16.85
CA THR A 323 1.24 -16.22 -17.60
C THR A 323 1.95 -16.24 -18.96
N SER A 324 1.26 -15.72 -20.00
CA SER A 324 1.74 -15.67 -21.37
C SER A 324 2.18 -14.25 -21.75
N LEU A 325 2.94 -14.12 -22.83
CA LEU A 325 3.26 -12.81 -23.40
C LEU A 325 1.99 -12.16 -23.95
N TYR A 326 1.94 -10.84 -23.87
CA TYR A 326 0.86 -10.04 -24.41
C TYR A 326 0.97 -9.92 -25.93
N ARG A 327 -0.18 -9.83 -26.60
CA ARG A 327 -0.28 -9.52 -28.03
C ARG A 327 -0.22 -7.99 -28.21
N LEU A 328 0.14 -7.55 -29.42
CA LEU A 328 0.22 -6.13 -29.75
C LEU A 328 -1.02 -5.33 -29.31
N ASN A 329 -2.22 -5.83 -29.61
CA ASN A 329 -3.47 -5.17 -29.24
C ASN A 329 -3.62 -5.05 -27.70
N GLU A 330 -3.22 -6.06 -26.95
CA GLU A 330 -3.25 -6.05 -25.48
C GLU A 330 -2.22 -5.05 -24.92
N ILE A 331 -1.04 -4.98 -25.54
CA ILE A 331 0.01 -4.00 -25.18
C ILE A 331 -0.52 -2.57 -25.35
N VAL A 332 -1.16 -2.28 -26.48
CA VAL A 332 -1.77 -0.97 -26.76
C VAL A 332 -2.83 -0.63 -25.72
N GLN A 333 -3.71 -1.58 -25.38
CA GLN A 333 -4.73 -1.39 -24.36
C GLN A 333 -4.14 -1.12 -22.97
N ILE A 334 -3.09 -1.84 -22.59
CA ILE A 334 -2.40 -1.63 -21.30
C ILE A 334 -1.77 -0.24 -21.24
N ILE A 335 -1.12 0.19 -22.32
CA ILE A 335 -0.51 1.52 -22.41
C ILE A 335 -1.58 2.61 -22.33
N ALA A 336 -2.73 2.45 -23.03
CA ALA A 336 -3.85 3.37 -22.96
C ALA A 336 -4.42 3.49 -21.54
N LEU A 337 -4.62 2.35 -20.87
CA LEU A 337 -5.08 2.31 -19.48
C LEU A 337 -4.09 3.03 -18.54
N ARG A 338 -2.80 2.83 -18.76
CA ARG A 338 -1.76 3.45 -17.98
C ARG A 338 -1.68 4.96 -18.20
N ALA A 339 -1.74 5.41 -19.45
CA ALA A 339 -1.80 6.83 -19.80
C ALA A 339 -2.99 7.52 -19.15
N LYS A 340 -4.18 6.89 -19.19
CA LYS A 340 -5.37 7.38 -18.50
C LYS A 340 -5.18 7.50 -16.99
N THR A 341 -4.53 6.51 -16.37
CA THR A 341 -4.28 6.51 -14.91
C THR A 341 -3.31 7.61 -14.50
N GLU A 342 -2.32 7.92 -15.35
CA GLU A 342 -1.32 8.98 -15.12
C GLU A 342 -1.82 10.36 -15.60
N GLY A 343 -3.00 10.44 -16.21
CA GLY A 343 -3.54 11.69 -16.74
C GLY A 343 -2.77 12.24 -17.94
N ILE A 344 -2.11 11.35 -18.71
CA ILE A 344 -1.35 11.73 -19.91
C ILE A 344 -2.26 11.67 -21.13
N GLN A 345 -2.32 12.76 -21.87
CA GLN A 345 -3.06 12.83 -23.14
C GLN A 345 -2.13 12.41 -24.28
N LEU A 346 -2.58 11.43 -25.07
CA LEU A 346 -1.85 10.88 -26.20
C LEU A 346 -2.52 11.32 -27.50
N ALA A 347 -1.75 11.86 -28.42
CA ALA A 347 -2.23 12.21 -29.77
C ALA A 347 -2.54 10.95 -30.59
N PRO A 348 -3.39 11.03 -31.62
CA PRO A 348 -3.66 9.93 -32.54
C PRO A 348 -2.35 9.39 -33.16
N GLY A 349 -2.16 8.07 -33.18
CA GLY A 349 -0.97 7.41 -33.70
C GLY A 349 0.15 7.21 -32.67
N SER A 350 0.22 7.99 -31.59
CA SER A 350 1.23 7.84 -30.50
C SER A 350 1.09 6.50 -29.79
N LEU A 351 -0.13 6.06 -29.62
CA LEU A 351 -0.47 4.82 -28.92
C LEU A 351 -0.05 3.58 -29.73
N GLU A 352 -0.25 3.62 -31.04
CA GLU A 352 0.20 2.57 -31.96
C GLU A 352 1.71 2.47 -31.99
N LYS A 353 2.41 3.62 -32.02
CA LYS A 353 3.87 3.68 -32.02
C LYS A 353 4.44 3.09 -30.73
N LEU A 354 3.89 3.47 -29.57
CA LEU A 354 4.28 2.86 -28.27
C LEU A 354 4.01 1.36 -28.25
N GLY A 355 2.91 0.91 -28.84
CA GLY A 355 2.59 -0.50 -28.98
C GLY A 355 3.64 -1.26 -29.79
N GLU A 356 4.06 -0.72 -30.95
CA GLU A 356 5.13 -1.30 -31.77
C GLU A 356 6.47 -1.38 -31.03
N ILE A 357 6.83 -0.31 -30.32
CA ILE A 357 8.05 -0.29 -29.48
C ILE A 357 7.93 -1.37 -28.39
N GLY A 358 6.78 -1.48 -27.74
CA GLY A 358 6.52 -2.47 -26.69
C GLY A 358 6.60 -3.91 -27.18
N ASP A 359 6.14 -4.20 -28.38
CA ASP A 359 6.24 -5.52 -29.02
C ASP A 359 7.67 -5.89 -29.37
N LYS A 360 8.43 -4.95 -29.94
CA LYS A 360 9.84 -5.15 -30.31
C LYS A 360 10.77 -5.30 -29.09
N THR A 361 10.52 -4.55 -28.03
CA THR A 361 11.36 -4.48 -26.83
C THR A 361 10.74 -5.20 -25.63
N SER A 362 9.93 -4.50 -24.84
CA SER A 362 9.14 -5.04 -23.75
C SER A 362 8.02 -4.07 -23.36
N LEU A 363 6.89 -4.59 -22.85
CA LEU A 363 5.80 -3.79 -22.30
C LEU A 363 6.29 -2.82 -21.20
N ARG A 364 7.21 -3.27 -20.35
CA ARG A 364 7.74 -2.43 -19.26
C ARG A 364 8.48 -1.21 -19.80
N TYR A 365 9.26 -1.37 -20.84
CA TYR A 365 9.99 -0.28 -21.47
C TYR A 365 9.01 0.72 -22.12
N ALA A 366 8.02 0.24 -22.87
CA ALA A 366 7.01 1.11 -23.46
C ALA A 366 6.23 1.94 -22.41
N VAL A 367 5.86 1.33 -21.29
CA VAL A 367 5.23 2.05 -20.17
C VAL A 367 6.19 3.07 -19.54
N GLN A 368 7.48 2.76 -19.44
CA GLN A 368 8.48 3.69 -18.90
C GLN A 368 8.69 4.91 -19.79
N LEU A 369 8.51 4.80 -21.11
CA LEU A 369 8.62 5.94 -22.02
C LEU A 369 7.49 6.97 -21.90
N LEU A 370 6.35 6.60 -21.33
CA LEU A 370 5.20 7.52 -21.19
C LEU A 370 5.53 8.79 -20.41
N THR A 371 6.16 8.64 -19.26
CA THR A 371 6.45 9.78 -18.39
C THR A 371 7.50 10.73 -18.98
N PRO A 372 8.66 10.27 -19.51
CA PRO A 372 9.60 11.11 -20.24
C PRO A 372 8.98 11.80 -21.46
N ALA A 373 8.17 11.09 -22.26
CA ALA A 373 7.50 11.67 -23.42
C ALA A 373 6.51 12.79 -23.02
N ASN A 374 5.79 12.63 -21.92
CA ASN A 374 4.92 13.69 -21.39
C ASN A 374 5.71 14.91 -20.90
N ILE A 375 6.91 14.71 -20.32
CA ILE A 375 7.78 15.80 -19.91
C ILE A 375 8.29 16.54 -21.14
N LEU A 376 8.74 15.81 -22.15
CA LEU A 376 9.25 16.38 -23.41
C LEU A 376 8.17 17.19 -24.14
N SER A 377 6.97 16.64 -24.28
CA SER A 377 5.80 17.31 -24.86
C SER A 377 5.50 18.65 -24.14
N LYS A 378 5.50 18.66 -22.81
CA LYS A 378 5.30 19.88 -22.00
C LYS A 378 6.43 20.89 -22.17
N THR A 379 7.67 20.42 -22.26
CA THR A 379 8.83 21.28 -22.52
C THR A 379 8.73 21.95 -23.90
N ASN A 380 8.18 21.23 -24.89
CA ASN A 380 7.90 21.75 -26.23
C ASN A 380 6.60 22.59 -26.29
N GLY A 381 5.93 22.84 -25.13
CA GLY A 381 4.73 23.65 -25.05
C GLY A 381 3.45 22.96 -25.56
N ARG A 382 3.41 21.63 -25.66
CA ARG A 382 2.28 20.84 -26.09
C ARG A 382 1.64 20.14 -24.87
N GLU A 383 0.31 20.01 -24.90
CA GLU A 383 -0.41 19.28 -23.84
C GLU A 383 -0.53 17.78 -24.16
N GLU A 384 -0.48 17.42 -25.46
CA GLU A 384 -0.58 16.04 -25.94
C GLU A 384 0.77 15.52 -26.38
N VAL A 385 1.01 14.24 -26.10
CA VAL A 385 2.22 13.52 -26.51
C VAL A 385 2.07 13.05 -27.94
N THR A 386 2.98 13.46 -28.84
CA THR A 386 2.99 13.09 -30.26
C THR A 386 3.85 11.87 -30.51
N ALA A 387 3.72 11.27 -31.71
CA ALA A 387 4.59 10.16 -32.12
C ALA A 387 6.05 10.57 -32.23
N GLU A 388 6.31 11.84 -32.61
CA GLU A 388 7.65 12.41 -32.69
C GLU A 388 8.33 12.49 -31.32
N ASP A 389 7.60 12.91 -30.25
CA ASP A 389 8.11 12.95 -28.89
C ASP A 389 8.51 11.55 -28.41
N ILE A 390 7.75 10.52 -28.81
CA ILE A 390 8.02 9.12 -28.45
C ILE A 390 9.28 8.61 -29.17
N GLU A 391 9.47 8.94 -30.44
CA GLU A 391 10.68 8.58 -31.19
C GLU A 391 11.91 9.25 -30.60
N GLU A 392 11.84 10.55 -30.32
CA GLU A 392 12.93 11.29 -29.72
C GLU A 392 13.31 10.72 -28.34
N VAL A 393 12.33 10.39 -27.52
CA VAL A 393 12.58 9.75 -26.22
C VAL A 393 13.12 8.32 -26.37
N HIS A 394 12.64 7.57 -27.37
CA HIS A 394 13.16 6.22 -27.65
C HIS A 394 14.61 6.24 -28.05
N ASP A 395 15.04 7.24 -28.82
CA ASP A 395 16.43 7.42 -29.23
C ASP A 395 17.34 7.88 -28.08
N MET A 396 16.77 8.60 -27.10
CA MET A 396 17.51 9.02 -25.89
C MET A 396 17.77 7.88 -24.90
N PHE A 397 16.88 6.89 -24.83
CA PHE A 397 16.93 5.82 -23.82
C PHE A 397 17.11 4.44 -24.46
N PHE A 398 18.12 3.72 -24.03
CA PHE A 398 18.32 2.34 -24.46
C PHE A 398 17.42 1.35 -23.71
N ASP A 399 16.84 0.42 -24.43
CA ASP A 399 16.24 -0.77 -23.83
C ASP A 399 17.32 -1.79 -23.42
N ALA A 400 16.94 -2.80 -22.65
CA ALA A 400 17.87 -3.81 -22.14
C ALA A 400 18.56 -4.62 -23.26
N LYS A 401 17.86 -4.85 -24.39
CA LYS A 401 18.42 -5.60 -25.53
C LYS A 401 19.45 -4.74 -26.30
N THR A 402 19.08 -3.50 -26.56
CA THR A 402 19.97 -2.53 -27.23
C THR A 402 21.21 -2.25 -26.38
N SER A 403 21.03 -2.09 -25.05
CA SER A 403 22.15 -1.94 -24.13
C SER A 403 23.07 -3.15 -24.12
N ALA A 404 22.54 -4.37 -24.13
CA ALA A 404 23.34 -5.59 -24.20
C ALA A 404 24.08 -5.73 -25.55
N ALA A 405 23.43 -5.38 -26.66
CA ALA A 405 24.09 -5.36 -27.99
C ALA A 405 25.22 -4.33 -28.02
N HIS A 406 24.97 -3.12 -27.53
CA HIS A 406 25.99 -2.06 -27.47
C HIS A 406 27.20 -2.48 -26.60
N LEU A 407 26.97 -3.16 -25.47
CA LEU A 407 28.06 -3.69 -24.66
C LEU A 407 28.83 -4.81 -25.35
N SER A 408 28.17 -5.66 -26.17
CA SER A 408 28.85 -6.71 -26.90
C SER A 408 29.77 -6.14 -28.02
N GLU A 409 29.40 -4.98 -28.58
CA GLU A 409 30.18 -4.30 -29.62
C GLU A 409 31.29 -3.40 -29.07
N HIS A 410 31.03 -2.74 -27.95
CA HIS A 410 31.89 -1.71 -27.38
C HIS A 410 32.42 -2.06 -25.99
N GLY A 411 32.32 -3.32 -25.56
CA GLY A 411 32.69 -3.76 -24.19
C GLY A 411 34.13 -3.37 -23.81
N SER A 412 35.05 -3.37 -24.74
CA SER A 412 36.46 -2.98 -24.51
C SER A 412 36.64 -1.50 -24.07
N GLN A 413 35.63 -0.65 -24.22
CA GLN A 413 35.66 0.74 -23.79
C GLN A 413 35.15 0.92 -22.34
N TYR A 414 34.54 -0.11 -21.76
CA TYR A 414 34.06 -0.11 -20.40
C TYR A 414 35.10 -0.75 -19.45
N ILE A 415 35.05 -0.38 -18.19
CA ILE A 415 35.94 -0.94 -17.18
C ILE A 415 35.42 -2.34 -16.83
N ASP A 416 36.15 -3.38 -17.22
CA ASP A 416 35.87 -4.75 -16.78
C ASP A 416 36.28 -4.91 -15.30
N HIS A 417 35.35 -5.13 -14.44
CA HIS A 417 35.62 -5.66 -13.11
C HIS A 417 35.69 -7.19 -13.19
N GLU A 418 36.83 -7.72 -13.67
CA GLU A 418 37.18 -9.11 -13.40
C GLU A 418 37.51 -9.25 -11.92
N GLN A 419 36.54 -9.79 -11.15
CA GLN A 419 36.76 -10.49 -9.90
C GLN A 419 35.79 -11.64 -9.73
#